data_58338619f735f5aebcf5a77514bc25d2
#
_entry.id   58338619f735f5aebcf5a77514bc25d2
#
_cell.length_a   1.000
_cell.length_b   1.000
_cell.length_c   1.000
_cell.angle_alpha   90.00
_cell.angle_beta   90.00
_cell.angle_gamma   90.00
#
_symmetry.space_group_name_H-M   'P 1'
#
loop_
_entity.id
_entity.type
_entity.pdbx_description
1 polymer ?
#
loop_
_entity_poly.entity_id
_entity_poly.type
_entity_poly.pdbx_seq_one_letter_code
_entity_poly.pdbx_strand_id
1 'polypeptide(L)'
;MASENPLRSARLPSPQQVTELLEGPFGRAGYDVDDVVVEAAARPPRIVVIADGDGGLTLDALGELSRLASELLDQIDDTPDEATYVLEVTSRGVDRPLTTERHFRRAHGRKVEVTLSDGSQVVGRLGEPGDGVLRLVVANRGAKPKIRELSIDDVANAVVQVEFSPPNPLELELAGVSVEEVEE
;
A
#
# COMPACT_ATOMS: atom_id res chain seq x y z
N MET A 1 1.70 -0.86 53.20
CA MET A 1 0.74 -0.71 52.10
C MET A 1 1.47 -0.12 50.93
N ALA A 2 1.93 -0.97 50.01
CA ALA A 2 2.57 -0.54 48.78
C ALA A 2 1.49 -0.01 47.84
N SER A 3 1.50 1.30 47.63
CA SER A 3 0.74 1.93 46.55
C SER A 3 1.46 1.52 45.25
N GLU A 4 0.94 0.51 44.59
CA GLU A 4 1.25 0.27 43.21
C GLU A 4 0.74 1.45 42.43
N ASN A 5 1.68 2.32 42.06
CA ASN A 5 1.49 3.32 41.04
C ASN A 5 1.40 2.54 39.70
N PRO A 6 0.23 2.37 39.09
CA PRO A 6 0.20 1.82 37.74
C PRO A 6 0.94 2.82 36.87
N LEU A 7 2.08 2.39 36.36
CA LEU A 7 2.80 3.07 35.29
C LEU A 7 1.76 3.53 34.28
N ARG A 8 1.52 4.83 34.21
CA ARG A 8 0.74 5.46 33.17
C ARG A 8 1.51 5.18 31.87
N SER A 9 1.16 4.08 31.21
CA SER A 9 1.52 3.86 29.84
C SER A 9 1.12 5.12 29.09
N ALA A 10 2.10 5.81 28.53
CA ALA A 10 1.86 6.87 27.59
C ALA A 10 0.84 6.32 26.57
N ARG A 11 -0.31 6.95 26.49
CA ARG A 11 -1.44 6.43 25.74
C ARG A 11 -1.23 6.80 24.29
N LEU A 12 -0.56 5.92 23.55
CA LEU A 12 -0.43 6.07 22.11
C LEU A 12 -1.82 6.18 21.46
N PRO A 13 -1.96 7.02 20.44
CA PRO A 13 -3.21 7.06 19.68
C PRO A 13 -3.50 5.70 19.06
N SER A 14 -4.78 5.37 18.91
CA SER A 14 -5.16 4.15 18.20
C SER A 14 -4.88 4.28 16.70
N PRO A 15 -4.73 3.16 15.98
CA PRO A 15 -4.58 3.19 14.51
C PRO A 15 -5.68 4.00 13.82
N GLN A 16 -6.92 3.88 14.30
CA GLN A 16 -8.05 4.63 13.76
C GLN A 16 -7.91 6.14 13.98
N GLN A 17 -7.52 6.57 15.18
CA GLN A 17 -7.29 7.98 15.48
C GLN A 17 -6.19 8.58 14.59
N VAL A 18 -5.10 7.84 14.37
CA VAL A 18 -4.02 8.28 13.47
C VAL A 18 -4.51 8.36 12.03
N THR A 19 -5.27 7.38 11.57
CA THR A 19 -5.86 7.39 10.22
C THR A 19 -6.75 8.61 10.02
N GLU A 20 -7.70 8.85 10.91
CA GLU A 20 -8.63 9.99 10.84
C GLU A 20 -7.90 11.34 10.86
N LEU A 21 -6.80 11.44 11.62
CA LEU A 21 -5.99 12.64 11.71
C LEU A 21 -5.23 12.93 10.41
N LEU A 22 -4.68 11.89 9.78
CA LEU A 22 -3.77 12.02 8.64
C LEU A 22 -4.46 11.96 7.28
N GLU A 23 -5.61 11.30 7.18
CA GLU A 23 -6.31 11.04 5.91
C GLU A 23 -6.59 12.33 5.13
N GLY A 24 -7.13 13.36 5.77
CA GLY A 24 -7.40 14.65 5.14
C GLY A 24 -6.13 15.37 4.67
N PRO A 25 -5.15 15.61 5.55
CA PRO A 25 -3.89 16.25 5.18
C PRO A 25 -3.08 15.48 4.11
N PHE A 26 -3.01 14.17 4.19
CA PHE A 26 -2.34 13.34 3.18
C PHE A 26 -3.08 13.42 1.84
N GLY A 27 -4.42 13.37 1.85
CA GLY A 27 -5.25 13.52 0.65
C GLY A 27 -5.01 14.85 -0.07
N ARG A 28 -4.85 15.95 0.67
CA ARG A 28 -4.50 17.26 0.09
C ARG A 28 -3.09 17.28 -0.54
N ALA A 29 -2.18 16.46 -0.04
CA ALA A 29 -0.86 16.29 -0.62
C ALA A 29 -0.84 15.29 -1.81
N GLY A 30 -1.97 14.67 -2.14
CA GLY A 30 -2.10 13.72 -3.24
C GLY A 30 -1.80 12.26 -2.86
N TYR A 31 -1.83 11.95 -1.56
CA TYR A 31 -1.54 10.62 -1.04
C TYR A 31 -2.67 10.10 -0.15
N ASP A 32 -2.74 8.79 0.00
CA ASP A 32 -3.69 8.12 0.88
C ASP A 32 -2.97 7.45 2.05
N VAL A 33 -3.64 7.37 3.19
CA VAL A 33 -3.25 6.49 4.28
C VAL A 33 -3.81 5.09 3.96
N ASP A 34 -2.93 4.17 3.61
CA ASP A 34 -3.32 2.79 3.27
C ASP A 34 -3.55 1.94 4.52
N ASP A 35 -2.68 2.11 5.51
CA ASP A 35 -2.78 1.40 6.79
C ASP A 35 -2.01 2.13 7.89
N VAL A 36 -2.36 1.88 9.13
CA VAL A 36 -1.64 2.36 10.31
C VAL A 36 -1.46 1.21 11.29
N VAL A 37 -0.22 0.99 11.72
CA VAL A 37 0.12 0.00 12.74
C VAL A 37 0.71 0.70 13.96
N VAL A 38 0.15 0.42 15.13
CA VAL A 38 0.67 0.93 16.41
C VAL A 38 1.22 -0.22 17.22
N GLU A 39 2.54 -0.20 17.40
CA GLU A 39 3.29 -1.22 18.13
C GLU A 39 3.62 -0.72 19.54
N ALA A 40 2.63 -0.74 20.44
CA ALA A 40 2.76 -0.25 21.81
C ALA A 40 3.74 -1.09 22.67
N ALA A 41 3.92 -2.36 22.32
CA ALA A 41 4.83 -3.27 23.03
C ALA A 41 6.29 -3.15 22.56
N ALA A 42 6.55 -2.47 21.44
CA ALA A 42 7.90 -2.20 20.97
C ALA A 42 8.68 -1.30 21.97
N ARG A 43 9.98 -1.33 21.92
CA ARG A 43 10.85 -0.50 22.77
C ARG A 43 11.92 0.18 21.92
N PRO A 44 11.79 1.49 21.62
CA PRO A 44 10.64 2.35 21.93
C PRO A 44 9.36 1.96 21.17
N PRO A 45 8.17 2.39 21.62
CA PRO A 45 6.92 2.20 20.89
C PRO A 45 6.99 2.79 19.48
N ARG A 46 6.25 2.21 18.52
CA ARG A 46 6.28 2.66 17.12
C ARG A 46 4.87 2.91 16.58
N ILE A 47 4.78 3.94 15.77
CA ILE A 47 3.62 4.20 14.90
C ILE A 47 4.13 4.12 13.46
N VAL A 48 3.61 3.16 12.70
CA VAL A 48 3.95 2.96 11.29
C VAL A 48 2.76 3.37 10.44
N VAL A 49 2.94 4.39 9.64
CA VAL A 49 1.94 4.87 8.66
C VAL A 49 2.35 4.39 7.28
N ILE A 50 1.49 3.64 6.65
CA ILE A 50 1.69 3.17 5.29
C ILE A 50 0.91 4.08 4.37
N ALA A 51 1.64 4.83 3.55
CA ALA A 51 1.08 5.74 2.56
C ALA A 51 1.13 5.14 1.16
N ASP A 52 0.24 5.58 0.30
CA ASP A 52 0.18 5.19 -1.10
C ASP A 52 -0.23 6.38 -1.97
N GLY A 53 0.09 6.36 -3.25
CA GLY A 53 -0.23 7.43 -4.19
C GLY A 53 -0.20 6.94 -5.63
N ASP A 54 -0.93 7.62 -6.51
CA ASP A 54 -1.12 7.19 -7.91
C ASP A 54 0.19 7.15 -8.72
N GLY A 55 1.15 8.01 -8.40
CA GLY A 55 2.48 8.02 -9.03
C GLY A 55 3.57 7.29 -8.24
N GLY A 56 3.18 6.54 -7.20
CA GLY A 56 4.13 5.97 -6.24
C GLY A 56 4.64 7.01 -5.24
N LEU A 57 5.52 6.57 -4.35
CA LEU A 57 6.11 7.41 -3.31
C LEU A 57 7.62 7.52 -3.51
N THR A 58 8.07 8.75 -3.73
CA THR A 58 9.51 9.07 -3.72
C THR A 58 10.01 9.24 -2.29
N LEU A 59 11.33 9.20 -2.11
CA LEU A 59 11.95 9.48 -0.80
C LEU A 59 11.64 10.90 -0.32
N ASP A 60 11.57 11.87 -1.22
CA ASP A 60 11.21 13.25 -0.89
C ASP A 60 9.77 13.34 -0.40
N ALA A 61 8.83 12.69 -1.07
CA ALA A 61 7.44 12.61 -0.66
C ALA A 61 7.29 11.94 0.72
N LEU A 62 7.99 10.85 0.96
CA LEU A 62 8.01 10.19 2.27
C LEU A 62 8.55 11.11 3.38
N GLY A 63 9.58 11.90 3.08
CA GLY A 63 10.13 12.90 4.01
C GLY A 63 9.12 14.01 4.33
N GLU A 64 8.39 14.50 3.34
CA GLU A 64 7.33 15.50 3.53
C GLU A 64 6.16 14.95 4.35
N LEU A 65 5.68 13.75 4.02
CA LEU A 65 4.61 13.09 4.75
C LEU A 65 5.01 12.75 6.19
N SER A 66 6.26 12.36 6.43
CA SER A 66 6.80 12.12 7.77
C SER A 66 6.77 13.38 8.62
N ARG A 67 7.17 14.52 8.06
CA ARG A 67 7.14 15.81 8.73
C ARG A 67 5.71 16.23 9.06
N LEU A 68 4.82 16.14 8.07
CA LEU A 68 3.39 16.45 8.22
C LEU A 68 2.74 15.57 9.30
N ALA A 69 2.99 14.28 9.28
CA ALA A 69 2.46 13.35 10.28
C ALA A 69 3.00 13.67 11.69
N SER A 70 4.29 13.99 11.83
CA SER A 70 4.88 14.39 13.12
C SER A 70 4.21 15.64 13.68
N GLU A 71 4.08 16.69 12.88
CA GLU A 71 3.45 17.95 13.29
C GLU A 71 1.99 17.76 13.75
N LEU A 72 1.24 16.89 13.06
CA LEU A 72 -0.16 16.63 13.40
C LEU A 72 -0.29 15.75 14.64
N LEU A 73 0.58 14.77 14.82
CA LEU A 73 0.58 13.93 16.02
C LEU A 73 1.01 14.71 17.26
N ASP A 74 1.96 15.65 17.14
CA ASP A 74 2.39 16.53 18.22
C ASP A 74 1.25 17.45 18.71
N GLN A 75 0.28 17.78 17.85
CA GLN A 75 -0.87 18.61 18.23
C GLN A 75 -1.90 17.90 19.09
N ILE A 76 -1.97 16.57 19.00
CA ILE A 76 -2.92 15.77 19.81
C ILE A 76 -2.30 15.21 21.08
N ASP A 77 -0.98 15.34 21.22
CA ASP A 77 -0.27 14.90 22.41
C ASP A 77 -0.30 16.00 23.46
N ASP A 78 -1.39 16.03 24.25
CA ASP A 78 -1.59 16.99 25.35
C ASP A 78 -0.72 16.70 26.59
N THR A 79 0.17 15.72 26.51
CA THR A 79 1.09 15.38 27.59
C THR A 79 2.50 15.91 27.29
N PRO A 80 2.88 17.04 27.88
CA PRO A 80 4.27 17.45 27.85
C PRO A 80 5.06 16.49 28.74
N ASP A 81 5.91 15.74 28.14
CA ASP A 81 6.86 14.79 28.72
C ASP A 81 6.46 13.31 28.67
N GLU A 82 7.27 12.52 27.96
CA GLU A 82 7.57 11.11 28.14
C GLU A 82 6.90 10.06 27.24
N ALA A 83 6.09 10.36 26.29
CA ALA A 83 5.75 9.33 25.31
C ALA A 83 6.67 9.38 24.09
N THR A 84 7.93 9.01 24.27
CA THR A 84 8.85 8.87 23.14
C THR A 84 8.44 7.66 22.32
N TYR A 85 7.90 7.89 21.16
CA TYR A 85 7.63 6.86 20.15
C TYR A 85 8.41 7.15 18.88
N VAL A 86 8.64 6.13 18.07
CA VAL A 86 9.21 6.28 16.73
C VAL A 86 8.06 6.35 15.72
N LEU A 87 7.99 7.44 14.98
CA LEU A 87 7.10 7.57 13.84
C LEU A 87 7.83 7.14 12.57
N GLU A 88 7.24 6.21 11.85
CA GLU A 88 7.72 5.77 10.55
C GLU A 88 6.62 5.96 9.52
N VAL A 89 6.91 6.70 8.46
CA VAL A 89 6.04 6.78 7.28
C VAL A 89 6.72 6.03 6.14
N THR A 90 6.07 5.04 5.62
CA THR A 90 6.61 4.15 4.59
C THR A 90 5.63 3.95 3.45
N SER A 91 6.14 3.52 2.32
CA SER A 91 5.32 3.13 1.19
C SER A 91 4.83 1.69 1.34
N ARG A 92 3.76 1.37 0.62
CA ARG A 92 3.32 -0.01 0.44
C ARG A 92 4.39 -0.80 -0.31
N GLY A 93 5.00 -1.76 0.33
CA GLY A 93 6.00 -2.64 -0.30
C GLY A 93 5.38 -3.53 -1.38
N VAL A 94 6.22 -4.01 -2.31
CA VAL A 94 5.80 -4.93 -3.39
C VAL A 94 5.27 -6.27 -2.85
N ASP A 95 5.70 -6.67 -1.67
CA ASP A 95 5.27 -7.91 -1.02
C ASP A 95 3.88 -7.81 -0.35
N ARG A 96 3.32 -6.61 -0.29
CA ARG A 96 2.00 -6.43 0.31
C ARG A 96 0.89 -6.85 -0.63
N PRO A 97 -0.09 -7.65 -0.17
CA PRO A 97 -1.19 -8.07 -1.02
C PRO A 97 -2.03 -6.88 -1.52
N LEU A 98 -2.47 -6.97 -2.75
CA LEU A 98 -3.47 -6.07 -3.33
C LEU A 98 -4.86 -6.54 -2.87
N THR A 99 -5.59 -5.71 -2.15
CA THR A 99 -6.85 -6.11 -1.49
C THR A 99 -8.05 -5.27 -1.92
N THR A 100 -7.83 -4.08 -2.45
CA THR A 100 -8.89 -3.15 -2.87
C THR A 100 -8.79 -2.86 -4.36
N GLU A 101 -9.90 -2.46 -4.97
CA GLU A 101 -9.93 -2.03 -6.38
C GLU A 101 -8.92 -0.90 -6.65
N ARG A 102 -8.75 0.02 -5.68
CA ARG A 102 -7.74 1.09 -5.75
C ARG A 102 -6.32 0.52 -5.85
N HIS A 103 -5.99 -0.52 -5.09
CA HIS A 103 -4.69 -1.18 -5.18
C HIS A 103 -4.44 -1.79 -6.56
N PHE A 104 -5.44 -2.44 -7.12
CA PHE A 104 -5.35 -3.00 -8.47
C PHE A 104 -5.23 -1.92 -9.53
N ARG A 105 -5.97 -0.82 -9.43
CA ARG A 105 -5.87 0.32 -10.35
C ARG A 105 -4.46 0.91 -10.34
N ARG A 106 -3.85 1.08 -9.17
CA ARG A 106 -2.48 1.58 -9.04
C ARG A 106 -1.40 0.61 -9.50
N ALA A 107 -1.70 -0.68 -9.49
CA ALA A 107 -0.83 -1.72 -10.01
C ALA A 107 -1.04 -1.97 -11.51
N HIS A 108 -1.86 -1.18 -12.19
CA HIS A 108 -2.06 -1.26 -13.64
C HIS A 108 -0.72 -1.28 -14.40
N GLY A 109 -0.60 -2.19 -15.33
CA GLY A 109 0.64 -2.40 -16.10
C GLY A 109 1.72 -3.23 -15.39
N ARG A 110 1.55 -3.53 -14.10
CA ARG A 110 2.49 -4.38 -13.34
C ARG A 110 2.18 -5.86 -13.53
N LYS A 111 3.21 -6.68 -13.44
CA LYS A 111 3.04 -8.13 -13.37
C LYS A 111 2.59 -8.53 -11.98
N VAL A 112 1.55 -9.34 -11.88
CA VAL A 112 0.98 -9.78 -10.60
C VAL A 112 0.79 -11.29 -10.59
N GLU A 113 0.95 -11.89 -9.42
CA GLU A 113 0.53 -13.25 -9.14
C GLU A 113 -0.77 -13.20 -8.35
N VAL A 114 -1.80 -13.82 -8.88
CA VAL A 114 -3.12 -13.89 -8.27
C VAL A 114 -3.39 -15.33 -7.84
N THR A 115 -3.72 -15.52 -6.57
CA THR A 115 -4.21 -16.78 -6.03
C THR A 115 -5.73 -16.68 -5.91
N LEU A 116 -6.43 -17.59 -6.55
CA LEU A 116 -7.88 -17.67 -6.52
C LEU A 116 -8.38 -18.45 -5.30
N SER A 117 -9.67 -18.31 -4.99
CA SER A 117 -10.32 -18.97 -3.85
C SER A 117 -10.25 -20.49 -3.92
N ASP A 118 -10.12 -21.07 -5.10
CA ASP A 118 -9.93 -22.52 -5.34
C ASP A 118 -8.49 -22.99 -5.16
N GLY A 119 -7.56 -22.07 -4.82
CA GLY A 119 -6.14 -22.35 -4.66
C GLY A 119 -5.32 -22.31 -5.95
N SER A 120 -5.94 -22.11 -7.12
CA SER A 120 -5.21 -21.95 -8.37
C SER A 120 -4.49 -20.61 -8.44
N GLN A 121 -3.38 -20.57 -9.15
CA GLN A 121 -2.55 -19.37 -9.34
C GLN A 121 -2.53 -18.96 -10.80
N VAL A 122 -2.60 -17.66 -11.03
CA VAL A 122 -2.48 -17.02 -12.34
C VAL A 122 -1.46 -15.91 -12.26
N VAL A 123 -0.48 -15.93 -13.13
CA VAL A 123 0.50 -14.84 -13.26
C VAL A 123 0.22 -14.11 -14.57
N GLY A 124 0.10 -12.80 -14.49
CA GLY A 124 -0.15 -12.00 -15.69
C GLY A 124 0.11 -10.52 -15.43
N ARG A 125 0.08 -9.74 -16.52
CA ARG A 125 0.17 -8.28 -16.43
C ARG A 125 -1.22 -7.72 -16.22
N LEU A 126 -1.34 -6.86 -15.21
CA LEU A 126 -2.61 -6.28 -14.83
C LEU A 126 -3.03 -5.20 -15.82
N GLY A 127 -4.18 -5.42 -16.45
CA GLY A 127 -4.88 -4.42 -17.24
C GLY A 127 -5.66 -3.45 -16.37
N GLU A 128 -6.36 -2.53 -17.00
CA GLU A 128 -7.20 -1.58 -16.27
C GLU A 128 -8.35 -2.33 -15.57
N PRO A 129 -8.44 -2.27 -14.23
CA PRO A 129 -9.54 -2.90 -13.50
C PRO A 129 -10.82 -2.06 -13.67
N GLY A 130 -11.95 -2.72 -13.60
CA GLY A 130 -13.23 -2.02 -13.62
C GLY A 130 -14.39 -2.98 -13.33
N ASP A 131 -15.43 -2.43 -12.71
CA ASP A 131 -16.68 -3.15 -12.42
C ASP A 131 -16.50 -4.44 -11.61
N GLY A 132 -15.54 -4.49 -10.69
CA GLY A 132 -15.23 -5.67 -9.89
C GLY A 132 -14.54 -6.78 -10.66
N VAL A 133 -14.00 -6.50 -11.85
CA VAL A 133 -13.30 -7.46 -12.71
C VAL A 133 -11.84 -7.05 -12.89
N LEU A 134 -10.95 -8.02 -12.70
CA LEU A 134 -9.53 -7.89 -13.04
C LEU A 134 -9.29 -8.45 -14.44
N ARG A 135 -8.58 -7.71 -15.26
CA ARG A 135 -8.09 -8.17 -16.56
C ARG A 135 -6.61 -8.47 -16.47
N LEU A 136 -6.24 -9.71 -16.66
CA LEU A 136 -4.84 -10.15 -16.67
C LEU A 136 -4.43 -10.54 -18.08
N VAL A 137 -3.35 -9.95 -18.57
CA VAL A 137 -2.68 -10.39 -19.79
C VAL A 137 -1.75 -11.52 -19.42
N VAL A 138 -2.13 -12.73 -19.80
CA VAL A 138 -1.40 -13.96 -19.48
C VAL A 138 -0.55 -14.37 -20.66
N ALA A 139 0.75 -14.64 -20.41
CA ALA A 139 1.64 -15.18 -21.42
C ALA A 139 1.16 -16.56 -21.90
N ASN A 140 1.25 -16.76 -23.19
CA ASN A 140 0.89 -18.04 -23.82
C ASN A 140 2.11 -18.54 -24.61
N ARG A 141 2.71 -19.66 -24.19
CA ARG A 141 3.90 -20.21 -24.82
C ARG A 141 3.66 -20.53 -26.28
N GLY A 142 4.40 -19.89 -27.17
CA GLY A 142 4.32 -20.10 -28.62
C GLY A 142 3.12 -19.43 -29.31
N ALA A 143 2.34 -18.63 -28.60
CA ALA A 143 1.21 -17.88 -29.13
C ALA A 143 1.17 -16.46 -28.55
N LYS A 144 0.28 -15.62 -29.09
CA LYS A 144 0.05 -14.28 -28.54
C LYS A 144 -0.49 -14.34 -27.13
N PRO A 145 -0.11 -13.39 -26.25
CA PRO A 145 -0.70 -13.26 -24.94
C PRO A 145 -2.23 -13.16 -25.01
N LYS A 146 -2.91 -13.66 -23.98
CA LYS A 146 -4.38 -13.64 -23.88
C LYS A 146 -4.81 -12.83 -22.67
N ILE A 147 -5.95 -12.16 -22.81
CA ILE A 147 -6.63 -11.51 -21.68
C ILE A 147 -7.49 -12.54 -20.97
N ARG A 148 -7.29 -12.67 -19.65
CA ARG A 148 -8.13 -13.45 -18.75
C ARG A 148 -8.84 -12.51 -17.79
N GLU A 149 -10.17 -12.63 -17.70
CA GLU A 149 -10.98 -11.88 -16.76
C GLU A 149 -11.23 -12.70 -15.49
N LEU A 150 -11.03 -12.08 -14.34
CA LEU A 150 -11.24 -12.67 -13.02
C LEU A 150 -12.12 -11.74 -12.19
N SER A 151 -13.08 -12.30 -11.45
CA SER A 151 -13.80 -11.51 -10.45
C SER A 151 -12.89 -11.18 -9.28
N ILE A 152 -12.92 -9.94 -8.80
CA ILE A 152 -12.18 -9.54 -7.59
C ILE A 152 -12.61 -10.38 -6.38
N ASP A 153 -13.88 -10.75 -6.32
CA ASP A 153 -14.43 -11.58 -5.24
C ASP A 153 -13.83 -13.00 -5.19
N ASP A 154 -13.34 -13.49 -6.32
CA ASP A 154 -12.70 -14.80 -6.42
C ASP A 154 -11.18 -14.76 -6.06
N VAL A 155 -10.63 -13.58 -5.82
CA VAL A 155 -9.22 -13.40 -5.49
C VAL A 155 -8.99 -13.61 -4.00
N ALA A 156 -8.26 -14.66 -3.66
CA ALA A 156 -7.84 -14.92 -2.28
C ALA A 156 -6.59 -14.10 -1.90
N ASN A 157 -5.66 -13.96 -2.84
CA ASN A 157 -4.44 -13.16 -2.66
C ASN A 157 -3.93 -12.64 -4.01
N ALA A 158 -3.32 -11.48 -4.03
CA ALA A 158 -2.66 -10.93 -5.21
C ALA A 158 -1.45 -10.11 -4.80
N VAL A 159 -0.31 -10.37 -5.43
CA VAL A 159 0.97 -9.72 -5.11
C VAL A 159 1.68 -9.29 -6.39
N VAL A 160 2.23 -8.08 -6.38
CA VAL A 160 3.05 -7.58 -7.49
C VAL A 160 4.34 -8.39 -7.57
N GLN A 161 4.69 -8.82 -8.76
CA GLN A 161 5.94 -9.53 -9.04
C GLN A 161 7.03 -8.54 -9.47
N VAL A 162 8.23 -8.74 -8.96
CA VAL A 162 9.40 -7.99 -9.41
C VAL A 162 9.85 -8.54 -10.76
N GLU A 163 10.01 -7.67 -11.75
CA GLU A 163 10.48 -8.02 -13.06
C GLU A 163 11.96 -7.62 -13.21
N PHE A 164 12.79 -8.55 -13.60
CA PHE A 164 14.23 -8.33 -13.85
C PHE A 164 14.55 -8.13 -15.33
N SER A 165 13.55 -8.24 -16.19
CA SER A 165 13.65 -8.05 -17.64
C SER A 165 12.63 -7.00 -18.09
N PRO A 166 12.92 -6.28 -19.19
CA PRO A 166 11.94 -5.36 -19.76
C PRO A 166 10.61 -6.07 -20.06
N PRO A 167 9.46 -5.41 -19.81
CA PRO A 167 8.16 -5.98 -20.12
C PRO A 167 8.00 -6.26 -21.60
N ASN A 168 7.24 -7.30 -21.94
CA ASN A 168 6.88 -7.58 -23.33
C ASN A 168 5.96 -6.47 -23.88
N PRO A 169 6.33 -5.80 -25.00
CA PRO A 169 5.52 -4.72 -25.56
C PRO A 169 4.08 -5.11 -25.90
N LEU A 170 3.85 -6.35 -26.35
CA LEU A 170 2.51 -6.86 -26.64
C LEU A 170 1.66 -7.03 -25.35
N GLU A 171 2.28 -7.41 -24.26
CA GLU A 171 1.59 -7.49 -22.96
C GLU A 171 1.20 -6.11 -22.45
N LEU A 172 2.08 -5.12 -22.61
CA LEU A 172 1.78 -3.72 -22.24
C LEU A 172 0.64 -3.16 -23.08
N GLU A 173 0.67 -3.36 -24.40
CA GLU A 173 -0.39 -2.91 -25.30
C GLU A 173 -1.74 -3.53 -24.94
N LEU A 174 -1.79 -4.85 -24.69
CA LEU A 174 -3.01 -5.53 -24.27
C LEU A 174 -3.47 -5.13 -22.86
N ALA A 175 -2.57 -4.73 -22.00
CA ALA A 175 -2.89 -4.17 -20.68
C ALA A 175 -3.36 -2.72 -20.76
N GLY A 176 -3.29 -2.06 -21.92
CA GLY A 176 -3.70 -0.66 -22.10
C GLY A 176 -2.66 0.34 -21.59
N VAL A 177 -1.40 -0.05 -21.51
CA VAL A 177 -0.29 0.82 -21.09
C VAL A 177 0.46 1.31 -22.32
N SER A 178 0.64 2.62 -22.43
CA SER A 178 1.46 3.23 -23.49
C SER A 178 2.94 2.92 -23.22
N VAL A 179 3.67 2.51 -24.25
CA VAL A 179 5.08 2.16 -24.13
C VAL A 179 5.95 3.34 -23.68
N GLU A 180 5.46 4.57 -23.83
CA GLU A 180 6.14 5.79 -23.42
C GLU A 180 6.11 6.04 -21.89
N GLU A 181 5.23 5.38 -21.14
CA GLU A 181 5.10 5.55 -19.68
C GLU A 181 6.07 4.67 -18.87
N VAL A 182 6.85 3.82 -19.51
CA VAL A 182 7.70 2.82 -18.83
C VAL A 182 9.16 3.27 -18.70
N GLU A 183 9.55 4.40 -19.30
CA GLU A 183 10.94 4.89 -19.30
C GLU A 183 11.26 5.98 -18.24
N GLU A 184 10.37 6.25 -17.28
CA GLU A 184 10.67 7.15 -16.16
C GLU A 184 10.86 6.42 -14.83
#